data_5bf6bda41bc440115d12390ea78cd24f
#
_entry.id   5bf6bda41bc440115d12390ea78cd24f
#
_cell.length_a   1.000
_cell.length_b   1.000
_cell.length_c   1.000
_cell.angle_alpha   90.00
_cell.angle_beta   90.00
_cell.angle_gamma   90.00
#
_symmetry.space_group_name_H-M   'P 1'
#
loop_
_entity.id
_entity.type
_entity.pdbx_description
1 polymer ?
#
loop_
_entity_poly.entity_id
_entity_poly.type
_entity_poly.pdbx_seq_one_letter_code
_entity_poly.pdbx_strand_id
1 'polypeptide(L)'
;IVYDSEAHACLIDGARMHMGKRMTYRHNDYESCEKTIQRATRLCEETGGGILLITEGVYGMTGALGFLDKIVELKKKYKFRILIDDAHGFGNMGPTGRGTSEHFGVMDEIDLYIGAYAKSMASIGGFVAGPKKIINYLRFNMRSQIYAKSLPMALVEGGLKRLEIIRSKEGDELRQKLFTI
;
A
#
# COMPACT_ATOMS: atom_id res chain seq x y z
N ILE A 1 -6.59 -7.44 -11.97
CA ILE A 1 -5.83 -7.23 -10.72
C ILE A 1 -4.77 -8.31 -10.60
N VAL A 2 -3.52 -7.91 -10.30
CA VAL A 2 -2.39 -8.81 -9.98
C VAL A 2 -2.01 -8.57 -8.53
N TYR A 3 -1.84 -9.63 -7.71
CA TYR A 3 -1.52 -9.45 -6.29
C TYR A 3 -0.65 -10.60 -5.75
N ASP A 4 0.08 -10.30 -4.68
CA ASP A 4 0.91 -11.27 -3.95
C ASP A 4 0.02 -12.33 -3.27
N SER A 5 0.44 -13.60 -3.30
CA SER A 5 -0.32 -14.71 -2.71
C SER A 5 -0.49 -14.62 -1.20
N GLU A 6 0.37 -13.88 -0.50
CA GLU A 6 0.32 -13.64 0.94
C GLU A 6 -0.21 -12.24 1.31
N ALA A 7 -0.80 -11.53 0.34
CA ALA A 7 -1.44 -10.24 0.61
C ALA A 7 -2.51 -10.36 1.70
N HIS A 8 -2.64 -9.32 2.52
CA HIS A 8 -3.60 -9.27 3.61
C HIS A 8 -5.03 -9.60 3.15
N ALA A 9 -5.81 -10.26 4.01
CA ALA A 9 -7.17 -10.71 3.70
C ALA A 9 -8.06 -9.59 3.13
N CYS A 10 -7.95 -8.35 3.63
CA CYS A 10 -8.75 -7.23 3.12
C CYS A 10 -8.42 -6.89 1.65
N LEU A 11 -7.18 -7.05 1.22
CA LEU A 11 -6.77 -6.84 -0.18
C LEU A 11 -7.30 -7.94 -1.08
N ILE A 12 -7.23 -9.20 -0.61
CA ILE A 12 -7.76 -10.36 -1.32
C ILE A 12 -9.28 -10.25 -1.46
N ASP A 13 -9.98 -9.89 -0.38
CA ASP A 13 -11.44 -9.74 -0.40
C ASP A 13 -11.87 -8.57 -1.28
N GLY A 14 -11.17 -7.44 -1.21
CA GLY A 14 -11.37 -6.30 -2.12
C GLY A 14 -11.14 -6.70 -3.59
N ALA A 15 -10.08 -7.47 -3.87
CA ALA A 15 -9.83 -7.99 -5.21
C ALA A 15 -10.92 -8.95 -5.69
N ARG A 16 -11.53 -9.74 -4.79
CA ARG A 16 -12.66 -10.65 -5.10
C ARG A 16 -13.92 -9.92 -5.51
N MET A 17 -14.13 -8.70 -5.04
CA MET A 17 -15.27 -7.86 -5.43
C MET A 17 -15.13 -7.29 -6.85
N HIS A 18 -13.94 -7.36 -7.44
CA HIS A 18 -13.70 -6.87 -8.80
C HIS A 18 -14.24 -7.85 -9.84
N MET A 19 -14.96 -7.32 -10.84
CA MET A 19 -15.59 -8.13 -11.92
C MET A 19 -14.59 -8.62 -12.98
N GLY A 20 -13.42 -8.00 -13.07
CA GLY A 20 -12.39 -8.38 -14.03
C GLY A 20 -11.50 -9.55 -13.55
N LYS A 21 -10.53 -9.91 -14.37
CA LYS A 21 -9.61 -11.01 -14.09
C LYS A 21 -8.70 -10.69 -12.88
N ARG A 22 -8.48 -11.69 -12.06
CA ARG A 22 -7.55 -11.68 -10.92
C ARG A 22 -6.49 -12.73 -11.13
N MET A 23 -5.25 -12.37 -10.85
CA MET A 23 -4.10 -13.25 -10.98
C MET A 23 -3.21 -13.07 -9.74
N THR A 24 -2.71 -14.17 -9.20
CA THR A 24 -1.77 -14.16 -8.07
C THR A 24 -0.36 -14.50 -8.55
N TYR A 25 0.64 -13.93 -7.92
CA TYR A 25 2.03 -14.37 -8.03
C TYR A 25 2.50 -14.92 -6.68
N ARG A 26 3.53 -15.77 -6.71
CA ARG A 26 4.10 -16.35 -5.49
C ARG A 26 4.74 -15.26 -4.64
N HIS A 27 4.56 -15.37 -3.33
CA HIS A 27 5.06 -14.41 -2.36
C HIS A 27 6.53 -14.06 -2.59
N ASN A 28 6.80 -12.75 -2.72
CA ASN A 28 8.12 -12.17 -2.93
C ASN A 28 8.96 -12.86 -4.04
N ASP A 29 8.32 -13.44 -5.04
CA ASP A 29 8.96 -14.10 -6.17
C ASP A 29 8.90 -13.21 -7.42
N TYR A 30 10.05 -12.61 -7.75
CA TYR A 30 10.19 -11.69 -8.88
C TYR A 30 9.79 -12.33 -10.21
N GLU A 31 10.28 -13.55 -10.49
CA GLU A 31 9.99 -14.24 -11.75
C GLU A 31 8.50 -14.59 -11.88
N SER A 32 7.89 -15.04 -10.78
CA SER A 32 6.46 -15.30 -10.71
C SER A 32 5.65 -14.03 -10.94
N CYS A 33 6.08 -12.91 -10.34
CA CYS A 33 5.46 -11.60 -10.52
C CYS A 33 5.56 -11.17 -11.99
N GLU A 34 6.75 -11.20 -12.60
CA GLU A 34 6.95 -10.79 -13.98
C GLU A 34 6.12 -11.65 -14.95
N LYS A 35 6.15 -12.99 -14.82
CA LYS A 35 5.33 -13.91 -15.63
C LYS A 35 3.83 -13.60 -15.50
N THR A 36 3.37 -13.25 -14.30
CA THR A 36 1.98 -12.90 -14.05
C THR A 36 1.60 -11.57 -14.70
N ILE A 37 2.49 -10.57 -14.61
CA ILE A 37 2.30 -9.27 -15.30
C ILE A 37 2.27 -9.47 -16.82
N GLN A 38 3.15 -10.29 -17.39
CA GLN A 38 3.15 -10.58 -18.84
C GLN A 38 1.82 -11.19 -19.29
N ARG A 39 1.27 -12.15 -18.52
CA ARG A 39 -0.04 -12.74 -18.82
C ARG A 39 -1.16 -11.70 -18.72
N ALA A 40 -1.11 -10.84 -17.71
CA ALA A 40 -2.07 -9.76 -17.53
C ALA A 40 -1.98 -8.72 -18.67
N THR A 41 -0.77 -8.41 -19.14
CA THR A 41 -0.54 -7.48 -20.26
C THR A 41 -1.20 -8.00 -21.54
N ARG A 42 -0.97 -9.26 -21.89
CA ARG A 42 -1.62 -9.89 -23.07
C ARG A 42 -3.15 -9.82 -22.98
N LEU A 43 -3.70 -10.14 -21.80
CA LEU A 43 -5.15 -10.03 -21.59
C LEU A 43 -5.65 -8.60 -21.77
N CYS A 44 -4.91 -7.59 -21.30
CA CYS A 44 -5.30 -6.19 -21.47
C CYS A 44 -5.21 -5.74 -22.93
N GLU A 45 -4.26 -6.25 -23.72
CA GLU A 45 -4.17 -6.00 -25.17
C GLU A 45 -5.39 -6.56 -25.90
N GLU A 46 -5.88 -7.73 -25.49
CA GLU A 46 -7.07 -8.37 -26.07
C GLU A 46 -8.39 -7.68 -25.65
N THR A 47 -8.47 -7.20 -24.40
CA THR A 47 -9.73 -6.74 -23.79
C THR A 47 -9.84 -5.22 -23.63
N GLY A 48 -8.76 -4.46 -23.85
CA GLY A 48 -8.70 -3.01 -23.65
C GLY A 48 -8.64 -2.56 -22.19
N GLY A 49 -8.26 -3.44 -21.28
CA GLY A 49 -8.19 -3.17 -19.85
C GLY A 49 -6.89 -2.51 -19.38
N GLY A 50 -6.71 -2.45 -18.05
CA GLY A 50 -5.49 -2.01 -17.38
C GLY A 50 -5.12 -2.93 -16.22
N ILE A 51 -3.88 -2.85 -15.75
CA ILE A 51 -3.36 -3.68 -14.66
C ILE A 51 -3.20 -2.84 -13.41
N LEU A 52 -3.77 -3.31 -12.29
CA LEU A 52 -3.46 -2.87 -10.95
C LEU A 52 -2.70 -3.99 -10.23
N LEU A 53 -1.44 -3.73 -9.87
CA LEU A 53 -0.65 -4.60 -9.02
C LEU A 53 -0.83 -4.17 -7.57
N ILE A 54 -1.13 -5.12 -6.69
CA ILE A 54 -1.33 -4.93 -5.26
C ILE A 54 -0.25 -5.72 -4.50
N THR A 55 0.43 -5.06 -3.59
CA THR A 55 1.46 -5.65 -2.73
C THR A 55 1.45 -4.99 -1.35
N GLU A 56 2.14 -5.57 -0.38
CA GLU A 56 2.38 -4.94 0.91
C GLU A 56 3.80 -4.37 1.00
N GLY A 57 3.98 -3.36 1.82
CA GLY A 57 5.29 -2.84 2.17
C GLY A 57 6.01 -3.77 3.16
N VAL A 58 5.31 -4.11 4.23
CA VAL A 58 5.74 -5.09 5.24
C VAL A 58 4.62 -6.10 5.41
N TYR A 59 4.91 -7.37 5.22
CA TYR A 59 3.98 -8.47 5.43
C TYR A 59 3.84 -8.79 6.92
N GLY A 60 2.67 -8.50 7.49
CA GLY A 60 2.48 -8.49 8.94
C GLY A 60 2.70 -9.83 9.65
N MET A 61 2.51 -10.97 8.96
CA MET A 61 2.67 -12.30 9.55
C MET A 61 4.13 -12.77 9.63
N THR A 62 4.96 -12.32 8.70
CA THR A 62 6.35 -12.77 8.56
C THR A 62 7.37 -11.68 8.88
N GLY A 63 6.96 -10.40 8.82
CA GLY A 63 7.86 -9.26 8.88
C GLY A 63 8.69 -9.08 7.59
N ALA A 64 8.44 -9.87 6.54
CA ALA A 64 9.13 -9.75 5.28
C ALA A 64 8.82 -8.42 4.60
N LEU A 65 9.83 -7.79 4.02
CA LEU A 65 9.63 -6.61 3.17
C LEU A 65 9.13 -7.03 1.78
N GLY A 66 8.16 -6.31 1.26
CA GLY A 66 7.82 -6.40 -0.15
C GLY A 66 8.97 -5.87 -1.02
N PHE A 67 9.24 -6.51 -2.16
CA PHE A 67 10.33 -6.15 -3.07
C PHE A 67 9.95 -4.97 -3.99
N LEU A 68 9.64 -3.81 -3.40
CA LEU A 68 9.10 -2.64 -4.12
C LEU A 68 10.04 -2.10 -5.19
N ASP A 69 11.35 -2.11 -4.95
CA ASP A 69 12.38 -1.74 -5.91
C ASP A 69 12.30 -2.60 -7.18
N LYS A 70 12.10 -3.90 -7.02
CA LYS A 70 11.96 -4.86 -8.13
C LYS A 70 10.63 -4.70 -8.87
N ILE A 71 9.54 -4.42 -8.16
CA ILE A 71 8.25 -4.12 -8.77
C ILE A 71 8.35 -2.85 -9.63
N VAL A 72 9.04 -1.83 -9.15
CA VAL A 72 9.27 -0.58 -9.91
C VAL A 72 10.16 -0.84 -11.14
N GLU A 73 11.15 -1.74 -11.07
CA GLU A 73 11.88 -2.19 -12.26
C GLU A 73 10.95 -2.82 -13.31
N LEU A 74 9.97 -3.63 -12.89
CA LEU A 74 8.96 -4.18 -13.79
C LEU A 74 8.05 -3.10 -14.38
N LYS A 75 7.70 -2.07 -13.60
CA LYS A 75 6.89 -0.94 -14.08
C LYS A 75 7.55 -0.17 -15.23
N LYS A 76 8.89 -0.18 -15.31
CA LYS A 76 9.65 0.39 -16.45
C LYS A 76 9.52 -0.45 -17.73
N LYS A 77 9.24 -1.76 -17.58
CA LYS A 77 9.09 -2.69 -18.72
C LYS A 77 7.63 -2.85 -19.15
N TYR A 78 6.70 -2.80 -18.19
CA TYR A 78 5.28 -3.09 -18.39
C TYR A 78 4.41 -1.95 -17.89
N LYS A 79 3.27 -1.75 -18.54
CA LYS A 79 2.33 -0.67 -18.17
C LYS A 79 1.35 -1.17 -17.11
N PHE A 80 1.56 -0.81 -15.85
CA PHE A 80 0.64 -1.10 -14.75
C PHE A 80 0.69 -0.01 -13.68
N ARG A 81 -0.29 -0.03 -12.77
CA ARG A 81 -0.36 0.82 -11.58
C ARG A 81 -0.03 0.00 -10.35
N ILE A 82 0.58 0.64 -9.35
CA ILE A 82 0.96 0.03 -8.09
C ILE A 82 0.08 0.58 -6.98
N LEU A 83 -0.59 -0.32 -6.25
CA LEU A 83 -1.19 -0.06 -4.96
C LEU A 83 -0.38 -0.79 -3.90
N ILE A 84 0.14 -0.04 -2.93
CA ILE A 84 0.84 -0.60 -1.78
C ILE A 84 -0.04 -0.50 -0.53
N ASP A 85 -0.18 -1.59 0.19
CA ASP A 85 -0.62 -1.59 1.58
C ASP A 85 0.62 -1.49 2.47
N ASP A 86 0.79 -0.35 3.09
CA ASP A 86 1.92 -0.07 3.97
C ASP A 86 1.46 0.13 5.42
N ALA A 87 0.40 -0.57 5.81
CA ALA A 87 -0.15 -0.50 7.15
C ALA A 87 0.90 -0.77 8.25
N HIS A 88 1.84 -1.68 7.98
CA HIS A 88 2.94 -2.03 8.89
C HIS A 88 4.19 -1.15 8.71
N GLY A 89 4.42 -0.55 7.56
CA GLY A 89 5.57 0.31 7.29
C GLY A 89 5.35 1.77 7.64
N PHE A 90 4.12 2.27 7.52
CA PHE A 90 3.78 3.66 7.83
C PHE A 90 4.12 4.02 9.28
N GLY A 91 4.88 5.09 9.48
CA GLY A 91 5.36 5.56 10.76
C GLY A 91 6.66 4.89 11.26
N ASN A 92 6.98 3.69 10.75
CA ASN A 92 8.12 2.87 11.19
C ASN A 92 9.26 2.84 10.18
N MET A 93 8.94 2.63 8.89
CA MET A 93 9.92 2.45 7.83
C MET A 93 10.28 3.76 7.14
N GLY A 94 11.47 3.78 6.58
CA GLY A 94 12.04 4.94 5.90
C GLY A 94 12.65 5.97 6.84
N PRO A 95 13.53 6.84 6.34
CA PRO A 95 14.24 7.83 7.14
C PRO A 95 13.33 8.76 7.94
N THR A 96 12.18 9.14 7.37
CA THR A 96 11.24 10.06 8.02
C THR A 96 9.91 9.42 8.44
N GLY A 97 9.82 8.07 8.37
CA GLY A 97 8.62 7.32 8.74
C GLY A 97 7.51 7.34 7.70
N ARG A 98 7.83 7.65 6.44
CA ARG A 98 6.84 7.64 5.34
C ARG A 98 6.56 6.24 4.79
N GLY A 99 7.19 5.23 5.37
CA GLY A 99 6.91 3.85 5.04
C GLY A 99 7.94 3.21 4.12
N THR A 100 7.59 2.02 3.63
CA THR A 100 8.50 1.17 2.84
C THR A 100 8.84 1.76 1.48
N SER A 101 7.96 2.52 0.84
CA SER A 101 8.27 3.20 -0.41
C SER A 101 9.37 4.26 -0.25
N GLU A 102 9.43 4.94 0.91
CA GLU A 102 10.55 5.82 1.27
C GLU A 102 11.82 5.01 1.56
N HIS A 103 11.70 3.90 2.27
CA HIS A 103 12.82 3.00 2.57
C HIS A 103 13.54 2.52 1.31
N PHE A 104 12.79 2.18 0.27
CA PHE A 104 13.32 1.75 -1.03
C PHE A 104 13.63 2.91 -2.00
N GLY A 105 13.32 4.16 -1.65
CA GLY A 105 13.53 5.32 -2.52
C GLY A 105 12.63 5.33 -3.77
N VAL A 106 11.44 4.75 -3.70
CA VAL A 106 10.54 4.56 -4.85
C VAL A 106 9.17 5.24 -4.67
N MET A 107 9.08 6.23 -3.79
CA MET A 107 7.80 6.88 -3.45
C MET A 107 7.07 7.45 -4.68
N ASP A 108 7.78 8.06 -5.61
CA ASP A 108 7.19 8.71 -6.79
C ASP A 108 6.62 7.72 -7.79
N GLU A 109 6.97 6.44 -7.67
CA GLU A 109 6.51 5.37 -8.54
C GLU A 109 5.24 4.67 -8.03
N ILE A 110 4.84 4.94 -6.79
CA ILE A 110 3.65 4.36 -6.17
C ILE A 110 2.42 5.17 -6.60
N ASP A 111 1.44 4.50 -7.19
CA ASP A 111 0.23 5.17 -7.67
C ASP A 111 -0.83 5.34 -6.56
N LEU A 112 -0.95 4.34 -5.67
CA LEU A 112 -1.86 4.38 -4.52
C LEU A 112 -1.17 3.80 -3.29
N TYR A 113 -1.29 4.49 -2.18
CA TYR A 113 -0.71 4.14 -0.90
C TYR A 113 -1.82 3.99 0.14
N ILE A 114 -1.86 2.85 0.82
CA ILE A 114 -2.76 2.60 1.96
C ILE A 114 -1.93 2.61 3.24
N GLY A 115 -2.38 3.39 4.22
CA GLY A 115 -1.83 3.37 5.56
C GLY A 115 -2.93 3.12 6.59
N ALA A 116 -2.59 2.44 7.67
CA ALA A 116 -3.49 2.18 8.79
C ALA A 116 -3.06 2.89 10.07
N TYR A 117 -4.03 3.40 10.82
CA TYR A 117 -3.77 3.99 12.12
C TYR A 117 -3.69 2.96 13.26
N ALA A 118 -4.03 1.70 12.97
CA ALA A 118 -4.09 0.63 13.96
C ALA A 118 -2.72 0.08 14.40
N LYS A 119 -1.64 0.45 13.72
CA LYS A 119 -0.27 -0.03 13.98
C LYS A 119 0.56 1.06 14.67
N SER A 120 1.48 1.71 13.97
CA SER A 120 2.35 2.76 14.52
C SER A 120 1.60 3.92 15.18
N MET A 121 0.41 4.23 14.69
CA MET A 121 -0.40 5.32 15.22
C MET A 121 -1.25 4.93 16.44
N ALA A 122 -1.26 3.65 16.88
CA ALA A 122 -2.04 3.16 18.02
C ALA A 122 -3.46 3.75 18.09
N SER A 123 -4.20 3.72 16.98
CA SER A 123 -5.50 4.35 16.81
C SER A 123 -6.43 3.51 15.93
N ILE A 124 -7.54 4.05 15.48
CA ILE A 124 -8.51 3.39 14.61
C ILE A 124 -8.61 4.18 13.32
N GLY A 125 -8.81 3.46 12.20
CA GLY A 125 -8.99 4.02 10.87
C GLY A 125 -7.77 3.83 9.99
N GLY A 126 -7.79 4.50 8.85
CA GLY A 126 -6.72 4.44 7.86
C GLY A 126 -6.95 5.50 6.79
N PHE A 127 -6.07 5.52 5.84
CA PHE A 127 -6.14 6.46 4.74
C PHE A 127 -5.67 5.84 3.43
N VAL A 128 -6.12 6.43 2.33
CA VAL A 128 -5.57 6.18 0.99
C VAL A 128 -4.99 7.48 0.48
N ALA A 129 -3.74 7.43 0.02
CA ALA A 129 -3.07 8.55 -0.62
C ALA A 129 -2.74 8.22 -2.08
N GLY A 130 -2.72 9.25 -2.94
CA GLY A 130 -2.44 9.10 -4.36
C GLY A 130 -2.84 10.33 -5.18
N PRO A 131 -2.84 10.24 -6.50
CA PRO A 131 -3.19 11.35 -7.38
C PRO A 131 -4.58 11.93 -7.06
N LYS A 132 -4.67 13.27 -6.99
CA LYS A 132 -5.89 14.00 -6.61
C LYS A 132 -7.15 13.54 -7.37
N LYS A 133 -7.01 13.22 -8.66
CA LYS A 133 -8.14 12.74 -9.50
C LYS A 133 -8.70 11.41 -8.97
N ILE A 134 -7.82 10.48 -8.60
CA ILE A 134 -8.21 9.15 -8.07
C ILE A 134 -8.81 9.31 -6.68
N ILE A 135 -8.18 10.09 -5.80
CA ILE A 135 -8.69 10.32 -4.44
C ILE A 135 -10.05 11.01 -4.48
N ASN A 136 -10.26 11.99 -5.35
CA ASN A 136 -11.58 12.60 -5.54
C ASN A 136 -12.61 11.59 -6.04
N TYR A 137 -12.24 10.73 -7.00
CA TYR A 137 -13.14 9.66 -7.47
C TYR A 137 -13.54 8.73 -6.31
N LEU A 138 -12.57 8.25 -5.52
CA LEU A 138 -12.82 7.39 -4.36
C LEU A 138 -13.73 8.06 -3.34
N ARG A 139 -13.53 9.35 -3.05
CA ARG A 139 -14.33 10.11 -2.09
C ARG A 139 -15.83 10.10 -2.42
N PHE A 140 -16.19 10.14 -3.70
CA PHE A 140 -17.58 10.17 -4.15
C PHE A 140 -18.15 8.82 -4.57
N ASN A 141 -17.33 7.78 -4.66
CA ASN A 141 -17.78 6.47 -5.16
C ASN A 141 -17.52 5.32 -4.18
N MET A 142 -16.63 5.50 -3.20
CA MET A 142 -16.30 4.44 -2.25
C MET A 142 -17.40 4.32 -1.19
N ARG A 143 -18.18 3.23 -1.29
CA ARG A 143 -19.35 3.01 -0.41
C ARG A 143 -18.98 2.97 1.08
N SER A 144 -17.84 2.38 1.43
CA SER A 144 -17.36 2.31 2.81
C SER A 144 -17.02 3.68 3.39
N GLN A 145 -16.77 4.70 2.57
CA GLN A 145 -16.59 6.07 3.03
C GLN A 145 -17.92 6.83 3.06
N ILE A 146 -18.78 6.68 2.05
CA ILE A 146 -20.04 7.42 1.95
C ILE A 146 -21.01 7.01 3.03
N TYR A 147 -21.11 5.72 3.31
CA TYR A 147 -22.08 5.14 4.27
C TYR A 147 -21.48 4.84 5.65
N ALA A 148 -20.22 5.16 5.88
CA ALA A 148 -19.58 5.07 7.19
C ALA A 148 -19.73 6.38 7.97
N LYS A 149 -19.52 6.31 9.28
CA LYS A 149 -19.39 7.48 10.14
C LYS A 149 -17.95 8.00 10.13
N SER A 150 -17.78 9.31 10.32
CA SER A 150 -16.46 9.93 10.51
C SER A 150 -15.78 9.43 11.78
N LEU A 151 -14.46 9.54 11.81
CA LEU A 151 -13.71 9.28 13.04
C LEU A 151 -14.14 10.25 14.15
N PRO A 152 -14.24 9.79 15.40
CA PRO A 152 -14.45 10.66 16.56
C PRO A 152 -13.36 11.72 16.67
N MET A 153 -13.72 12.95 17.08
CA MET A 153 -12.77 14.07 17.15
C MET A 153 -11.55 13.76 18.03
N ALA A 154 -11.73 13.08 19.14
CA ALA A 154 -10.61 12.67 20.01
C ALA A 154 -9.58 11.80 19.30
N LEU A 155 -10.00 10.93 18.37
CA LEU A 155 -9.07 10.12 17.55
C LEU A 155 -8.38 10.97 16.48
N VAL A 156 -9.06 11.96 15.94
CA VAL A 156 -8.48 12.90 14.95
C VAL A 156 -7.40 13.75 15.62
N GLU A 157 -7.69 14.36 16.77
CA GLU A 157 -6.72 15.14 17.56
C GLU A 157 -5.51 14.29 17.98
N GLY A 158 -5.77 13.09 18.51
CA GLY A 158 -4.71 12.15 18.84
C GLY A 158 -3.88 11.73 17.62
N GLY A 159 -4.52 11.58 16.46
CA GLY A 159 -3.86 11.29 15.19
C GLY A 159 -2.93 12.41 14.73
N LEU A 160 -3.39 13.66 14.82
CA LEU A 160 -2.56 14.84 14.49
C LEU A 160 -1.34 14.90 15.40
N LYS A 161 -1.51 14.68 16.71
CA LYS A 161 -0.38 14.69 17.66
C LYS A 161 0.63 13.59 17.36
N ARG A 162 0.18 12.38 17.01
CA ARG A 162 1.08 11.28 16.61
C ARG A 162 1.84 11.58 15.32
N LEU A 163 1.19 12.23 14.35
CA LEU A 163 1.88 12.68 13.12
C LEU A 163 2.95 13.73 13.42
N GLU A 164 2.71 14.65 14.35
CA GLU A 164 3.73 15.60 14.81
C GLU A 164 4.93 14.86 15.40
N ILE A 165 4.70 13.86 16.26
CA ILE A 165 5.76 13.02 16.85
C ILE A 165 6.53 12.29 15.76
N ILE A 166 5.86 11.58 14.85
CA ILE A 166 6.49 10.85 13.74
C ILE A 166 7.43 11.76 12.93
N ARG A 167 7.06 13.03 12.76
CA ARG A 167 7.81 14.02 11.98
C ARG A 167 8.85 14.79 12.79
N SER A 168 8.99 14.51 14.06
CA SER A 168 9.92 15.17 14.97
C SER A 168 11.18 14.35 15.23
N LYS A 169 12.15 14.97 15.90
CA LYS A 169 13.36 14.28 16.39
C LYS A 169 13.03 13.13 17.33
N GLU A 170 11.99 13.27 18.17
CA GLU A 170 11.50 12.18 19.02
C GLU A 170 11.08 10.96 18.19
N GLY A 171 10.39 11.18 17.06
CA GLY A 171 10.01 10.12 16.13
C GLY A 171 11.22 9.43 15.51
N ASP A 172 12.29 10.16 15.17
CA ASP A 172 13.54 9.58 14.67
C ASP A 172 14.19 8.68 15.73
N GLU A 173 14.26 9.14 16.97
CA GLU A 173 14.81 8.37 18.09
C GLU A 173 14.00 7.10 18.38
N LEU A 174 12.65 7.20 18.31
CA LEU A 174 11.77 6.03 18.48
C LEU A 174 11.96 5.00 17.36
N ARG A 175 12.07 5.44 16.09
CA ARG A 175 12.37 4.53 14.98
C ARG A 175 13.73 3.85 15.14
N GLN A 176 14.78 4.61 15.47
CA GLN A 176 16.09 4.03 15.72
C GLN A 176 16.04 2.98 16.83
N LYS A 177 15.36 3.29 17.93
CA LYS A 177 15.19 2.34 19.03
C LYS A 177 14.47 1.06 18.58
N LEU A 178 13.44 1.17 17.75
CA LEU A 178 12.70 0.01 17.23
C LEU A 178 13.60 -0.96 16.47
N PHE A 179 14.58 -0.45 15.70
CA PHE A 179 15.49 -1.27 14.90
C PHE A 179 16.76 -1.73 15.65
N THR A 180 16.92 -1.37 16.92
CA THR A 180 18.04 -1.81 17.77
C THR A 180 17.65 -2.90 18.78
N ILE A 181 16.38 -3.28 18.82
CA ILE A 181 15.86 -4.39 19.63
C ILE A 181 15.97 -5.68 18.85
#